data_cc925f183cde392461a51fb6bf3a31da
#
_entry.id   cc925f183cde392461a51fb6bf3a31da
#
_cell.length_a   1.000
_cell.length_b   1.000
_cell.length_c   1.000
_cell.angle_alpha   90.00
_cell.angle_beta   90.00
_cell.angle_gamma   90.00
#
_symmetry.space_group_name_H-M   'P 1'
#
loop_
_entity.id
_entity.type
_entity.pdbx_description
1 polymer ?
#
loop_
_entity_poly.entity_id
_entity_poly.type
_entity_poly.pdbx_seq_one_letter_code
_entity_poly.pdbx_strand_id
1 'polypeptide(L)'
;MKTRNSIRAEINALYKSKVIAWISDSIKNNKPADAVRIYLGAPTRDEDVVANKDEFIKFCADWHKEITAGKVDFIEKTYPDIGTIEVPIHLVFEKIDDIATWAGHLVEFHSAESRLKALQHELPDLIDAGVENIHYLTSLDDIDFMRFVQVCKWLCSHKNSNSFIRQIPVRGIDTLWFESHRFLILNFLRDYLDLNPVRKDLLQLGLLPPPQTVRVVLLDNVLRSKVGGLRDLGITVKDLAKLDIKPRKVYFVDDLATALSIPDIPGVVIIVLPSKLSEICKISWVAHAQCAYLSGIEMRSFAIINNIRVYLPNTKSLTLNKDIFVSAKDLWSFDDIEIEELNSSMALTDQESMLYNMLAAGVFGRRAKLPLERIPLEQIFKLMDIVTDVEAFVSDRKADAVVTTRNNNEYSENSYVNSTSEKGAEKEYESMSAANDITVKKTESEADEKTEQPDNSAQIP
;
A
#
# COMPACT_ATOMS: atom_id res chain seq x y z
N MET A 1 -24.16 -37.14 -27.22
CA MET A 1 -24.62 -35.96 -27.98
C MET A 1 -24.51 -34.74 -27.08
N LYS A 2 -23.80 -33.68 -27.50
CA LYS A 2 -23.56 -32.50 -26.68
C LYS A 2 -24.60 -31.41 -26.98
N THR A 3 -25.14 -30.80 -25.94
CA THR A 3 -26.07 -29.66 -26.08
C THR A 3 -25.27 -28.36 -26.28
N ARG A 4 -25.88 -27.32 -26.80
CA ARG A 4 -25.26 -25.99 -26.95
C ARG A 4 -24.74 -25.45 -25.63
N ASN A 5 -25.43 -25.71 -24.52
CA ASN A 5 -24.99 -25.27 -23.19
C ASN A 5 -23.72 -26.02 -22.72
N SER A 6 -23.63 -27.36 -22.96
CA SER A 6 -22.44 -28.13 -22.64
C SER A 6 -21.23 -27.72 -23.48
N ILE A 7 -21.47 -27.42 -24.77
CA ILE A 7 -20.44 -26.89 -25.67
C ILE A 7 -19.98 -25.48 -25.23
N ARG A 8 -20.89 -24.60 -24.80
CA ARG A 8 -20.54 -23.28 -24.29
C ARG A 8 -19.64 -23.37 -23.07
N ALA A 9 -19.88 -24.29 -22.15
CA ALA A 9 -19.02 -24.51 -21.00
C ALA A 9 -17.61 -24.98 -21.40
N GLU A 10 -17.53 -25.92 -22.37
CA GLU A 10 -16.28 -26.43 -22.94
C GLU A 10 -15.48 -25.31 -23.63
N ILE A 11 -16.15 -24.48 -24.44
CA ILE A 11 -15.53 -23.34 -25.12
C ILE A 11 -15.03 -22.31 -24.12
N ASN A 12 -15.77 -22.00 -23.05
CA ASN A 12 -15.35 -21.07 -22.02
C ASN A 12 -14.08 -21.57 -21.29
N ALA A 13 -14.01 -22.86 -20.97
CA ALA A 13 -12.82 -23.47 -20.38
C ALA A 13 -11.61 -23.40 -21.35
N LEU A 14 -11.83 -23.71 -22.62
CA LEU A 14 -10.81 -23.61 -23.67
C LEU A 14 -10.32 -22.16 -23.84
N TYR A 15 -11.23 -21.19 -23.93
CA TYR A 15 -10.93 -19.78 -24.05
C TYR A 15 -10.04 -19.32 -22.89
N LYS A 16 -10.46 -19.55 -21.65
CA LYS A 16 -9.68 -19.17 -20.45
C LYS A 16 -8.28 -19.78 -20.43
N SER A 17 -8.10 -20.99 -20.95
CA SER A 17 -6.80 -21.64 -20.95
C SER A 17 -5.87 -21.19 -22.07
N LYS A 18 -6.39 -20.68 -23.19
CA LYS A 18 -5.59 -20.42 -24.40
C LYS A 18 -5.61 -18.99 -24.91
N VAL A 19 -6.53 -18.14 -24.46
CA VAL A 19 -6.72 -16.79 -25.00
C VAL A 19 -5.45 -15.95 -24.99
N ILE A 20 -4.70 -15.99 -23.90
CA ILE A 20 -3.45 -15.21 -23.75
C ILE A 20 -2.41 -15.70 -24.77
N ALA A 21 -2.25 -17.02 -24.92
CA ALA A 21 -1.33 -17.58 -25.89
C ALA A 21 -1.72 -17.20 -27.33
N TRP A 22 -2.99 -17.27 -27.68
CA TRP A 22 -3.47 -16.90 -29.02
C TRP A 22 -3.24 -15.41 -29.32
N ILE A 23 -3.53 -14.52 -28.37
CA ILE A 23 -3.28 -13.08 -28.55
C ILE A 23 -1.76 -12.82 -28.69
N SER A 24 -0.96 -13.45 -27.84
CA SER A 24 0.50 -13.32 -27.87
C SER A 24 1.07 -13.77 -29.20
N ASP A 25 0.65 -14.95 -29.71
CA ASP A 25 1.10 -15.48 -31.00
C ASP A 25 0.68 -14.59 -32.18
N SER A 26 -0.56 -14.07 -32.14
CA SER A 26 -1.06 -13.14 -33.15
C SER A 26 -0.23 -11.87 -33.22
N ILE A 27 0.11 -11.32 -32.07
CA ILE A 27 0.82 -10.02 -31.99
C ILE A 27 2.31 -10.18 -32.23
N LYS A 28 2.97 -11.17 -31.61
CA LYS A 28 4.42 -11.37 -31.73
C LYS A 28 4.84 -11.97 -33.04
N ASN A 29 4.10 -12.98 -33.50
CA ASN A 29 4.47 -13.83 -34.62
C ASN A 29 3.67 -13.54 -35.90
N ASN A 30 2.71 -12.62 -35.82
CA ASN A 30 1.71 -12.36 -36.86
C ASN A 30 1.07 -13.65 -37.37
N LYS A 31 0.92 -14.64 -36.47
CA LYS A 31 0.36 -15.96 -36.78
C LYS A 31 -1.10 -15.98 -36.39
N PRO A 32 -2.02 -16.17 -37.35
CA PRO A 32 -3.44 -16.39 -36.99
C PRO A 32 -3.56 -17.68 -36.18
N ALA A 33 -4.52 -17.71 -35.27
CA ALA A 33 -4.82 -18.93 -34.53
C ALA A 33 -5.24 -20.05 -35.49
N ASP A 34 -4.79 -21.25 -35.23
CA ASP A 34 -5.25 -22.43 -35.96
C ASP A 34 -6.76 -22.66 -35.72
N ALA A 35 -7.46 -23.14 -36.74
CA ALA A 35 -8.90 -23.42 -36.63
C ALA A 35 -9.16 -24.41 -35.48
N VAL A 36 -10.07 -24.05 -34.59
CA VAL A 36 -10.48 -24.88 -33.47
C VAL A 36 -11.69 -25.71 -33.86
N ARG A 37 -11.60 -27.01 -33.71
CA ARG A 37 -12.69 -27.97 -33.99
C ARG A 37 -13.12 -28.68 -32.72
N ILE A 38 -14.40 -28.55 -32.37
CA ILE A 38 -15.00 -29.18 -31.19
C ILE A 38 -15.95 -30.28 -31.64
N TYR A 39 -15.68 -31.53 -31.25
CA TYR A 39 -16.55 -32.63 -31.55
C TYR A 39 -17.88 -32.54 -30.79
N LEU A 40 -18.99 -32.64 -31.51
CA LEU A 40 -20.33 -32.47 -30.97
C LEU A 40 -20.92 -33.76 -30.33
N GLY A 41 -20.18 -34.83 -30.40
CA GLY A 41 -20.56 -36.10 -29.75
C GLY A 41 -21.64 -36.86 -30.52
N ALA A 42 -21.65 -36.74 -31.85
CA ALA A 42 -22.52 -37.57 -32.69
C ALA A 42 -22.26 -39.05 -32.51
N PRO A 43 -23.28 -39.91 -32.40
CA PRO A 43 -23.09 -41.36 -32.28
C PRO A 43 -22.35 -41.91 -33.48
N THR A 44 -21.40 -42.80 -33.22
CA THR A 44 -20.59 -43.45 -34.26
C THR A 44 -21.18 -44.75 -34.77
N ARG A 45 -22.01 -45.43 -33.94
CA ARG A 45 -22.66 -46.71 -34.27
C ARG A 45 -24.10 -46.47 -34.60
N ASP A 46 -24.62 -47.16 -35.64
CA ASP A 46 -26.00 -47.06 -36.06
C ASP A 46 -26.97 -47.61 -35.00
N GLU A 47 -26.56 -48.60 -34.24
CA GLU A 47 -27.31 -49.19 -33.12
C GLU A 47 -27.63 -48.14 -32.03
N ASP A 48 -26.67 -47.26 -31.71
CA ASP A 48 -26.85 -46.17 -30.72
C ASP A 48 -27.83 -45.12 -31.23
N VAL A 49 -27.89 -44.91 -32.53
CA VAL A 49 -28.84 -43.99 -33.17
C VAL A 49 -30.24 -44.54 -33.10
N VAL A 50 -30.43 -45.82 -33.43
CA VAL A 50 -31.72 -46.48 -33.39
C VAL A 50 -32.27 -46.56 -31.96
N ALA A 51 -31.41 -46.86 -30.99
CA ALA A 51 -31.78 -46.93 -29.57
C ALA A 51 -32.23 -45.58 -28.99
N ASN A 52 -31.74 -44.45 -29.52
CA ASN A 52 -32.03 -43.11 -29.04
C ASN A 52 -32.53 -42.19 -30.15
N LYS A 53 -33.42 -42.70 -31.01
CA LYS A 53 -33.87 -42.06 -32.25
C LYS A 53 -34.39 -40.62 -32.05
N ASP A 54 -35.31 -40.40 -31.11
CA ASP A 54 -35.92 -39.10 -30.90
C ASP A 54 -34.93 -38.06 -30.37
N GLU A 55 -34.00 -38.50 -29.49
CA GLU A 55 -32.95 -37.64 -28.97
C GLU A 55 -31.94 -37.27 -30.06
N PHE A 56 -31.63 -38.22 -30.95
CA PHE A 56 -30.73 -37.97 -32.08
C PHE A 56 -31.33 -37.02 -33.11
N ILE A 57 -32.61 -37.16 -33.45
CA ILE A 57 -33.32 -36.21 -34.36
C ILE A 57 -33.32 -34.83 -33.74
N LYS A 58 -33.64 -34.72 -32.45
CA LYS A 58 -33.64 -33.46 -31.74
C LYS A 58 -32.23 -32.83 -31.73
N PHE A 59 -31.18 -33.62 -31.50
CA PHE A 59 -29.79 -33.17 -31.55
C PHE A 59 -29.43 -32.63 -32.94
N CYS A 60 -29.77 -33.30 -34.03
CA CYS A 60 -29.51 -32.81 -35.38
C CYS A 60 -30.29 -31.49 -35.63
N ALA A 61 -31.59 -31.45 -35.27
CA ALA A 61 -32.41 -30.25 -35.45
C ALA A 61 -31.93 -29.05 -34.64
N ASP A 62 -31.39 -29.28 -33.43
CA ASP A 62 -30.86 -28.20 -32.60
C ASP A 62 -29.59 -27.59 -33.18
N TRP A 63 -28.73 -28.37 -33.85
CA TRP A 63 -27.51 -27.86 -34.47
C TRP A 63 -27.76 -27.27 -35.88
N HIS A 64 -28.89 -27.58 -36.55
CA HIS A 64 -29.30 -26.89 -37.77
C HIS A 64 -29.84 -25.46 -37.54
N LYS A 65 -30.24 -25.16 -36.31
CA LYS A 65 -30.63 -23.78 -35.97
C LYS A 65 -29.42 -22.85 -36.09
N GLU A 66 -29.67 -21.63 -36.49
CA GLU A 66 -28.66 -20.60 -36.62
C GLU A 66 -27.75 -20.51 -35.35
N ILE A 67 -26.46 -20.41 -35.55
CA ILE A 67 -25.47 -20.21 -34.49
C ILE A 67 -24.93 -18.80 -34.56
N THR A 68 -24.54 -18.28 -33.39
CA THR A 68 -24.09 -16.89 -33.23
C THR A 68 -22.76 -16.60 -33.92
N ALA A 69 -21.85 -17.60 -33.96
CA ALA A 69 -20.52 -17.47 -34.53
C ALA A 69 -19.91 -18.87 -34.83
N GLY A 70 -18.92 -18.94 -35.71
CA GLY A 70 -18.37 -20.21 -36.21
C GLY A 70 -19.25 -20.91 -37.23
N LYS A 71 -18.95 -22.13 -37.58
CA LYS A 71 -19.74 -22.97 -38.48
C LYS A 71 -19.83 -24.40 -37.95
N VAL A 72 -20.92 -25.08 -38.31
CA VAL A 72 -21.09 -26.52 -38.02
C VAL A 72 -20.75 -27.31 -39.25
N ASP A 73 -19.83 -28.30 -39.11
CA ASP A 73 -19.55 -29.28 -40.15
C ASP A 73 -20.54 -30.43 -40.02
N PHE A 74 -21.28 -30.68 -41.09
CA PHE A 74 -22.25 -31.76 -41.21
C PHE A 74 -21.74 -32.85 -42.15
N ILE A 75 -22.19 -34.10 -41.91
CA ILE A 75 -22.04 -35.20 -42.86
C ILE A 75 -23.43 -35.74 -43.18
N GLU A 76 -23.67 -36.05 -44.43
CA GLU A 76 -24.91 -36.71 -44.85
C GLU A 76 -24.79 -38.20 -44.57
N LYS A 77 -25.77 -38.79 -43.86
CA LYS A 77 -25.81 -40.20 -43.53
C LYS A 77 -27.24 -40.75 -43.61
N THR A 78 -27.39 -41.93 -44.19
CA THR A 78 -28.66 -42.62 -44.30
C THR A 78 -28.80 -43.71 -43.25
N TYR A 79 -29.89 -43.67 -42.50
CA TYR A 79 -30.25 -44.66 -41.49
C TYR A 79 -31.54 -45.41 -41.89
N PRO A 80 -31.68 -46.71 -41.64
CA PRO A 80 -32.84 -47.50 -42.08
C PRO A 80 -34.18 -46.95 -41.62
N ASP A 81 -34.28 -46.47 -40.38
CA ASP A 81 -35.52 -46.02 -39.73
C ASP A 81 -35.72 -44.49 -39.68
N ILE A 82 -34.75 -43.70 -40.15
CA ILE A 82 -34.81 -42.23 -40.11
C ILE A 82 -34.77 -41.63 -41.52
N GLY A 83 -34.14 -42.36 -42.46
CA GLY A 83 -33.85 -41.80 -43.79
C GLY A 83 -32.50 -41.07 -43.81
N THR A 84 -32.31 -40.27 -44.85
CA THR A 84 -31.12 -39.45 -45.02
C THR A 84 -31.19 -38.18 -44.19
N ILE A 85 -30.21 -37.96 -43.34
CA ILE A 85 -30.14 -36.78 -42.44
C ILE A 85 -28.69 -36.26 -42.40
N GLU A 86 -28.57 -34.91 -42.32
CA GLU A 86 -27.31 -34.27 -42.08
C GLU A 86 -26.99 -34.28 -40.59
N VAL A 87 -25.88 -34.97 -40.23
CA VAL A 87 -25.43 -35.17 -38.85
C VAL A 87 -24.36 -34.17 -38.51
N PRO A 88 -24.54 -33.36 -37.45
CA PRO A 88 -23.56 -32.38 -37.03
C PRO A 88 -22.38 -33.08 -36.33
N ILE A 89 -21.15 -32.91 -36.83
CA ILE A 89 -19.95 -33.56 -36.32
C ILE A 89 -19.09 -32.64 -35.50
N HIS A 90 -18.73 -31.49 -36.07
CA HIS A 90 -17.86 -30.52 -35.41
C HIS A 90 -18.44 -29.12 -35.45
N LEU A 91 -18.22 -28.39 -34.37
CA LEU A 91 -18.30 -26.94 -34.36
C LEU A 91 -16.90 -26.41 -34.64
N VAL A 92 -16.77 -25.58 -35.69
CA VAL A 92 -15.49 -25.08 -36.20
C VAL A 92 -15.41 -23.58 -36.05
N PHE A 93 -14.32 -23.12 -35.49
CA PHE A 93 -13.99 -21.71 -35.34
C PHE A 93 -12.71 -21.40 -36.15
N GLU A 94 -12.81 -20.45 -37.04
CA GLU A 94 -11.69 -19.97 -37.86
C GLU A 94 -11.05 -18.71 -37.26
N LYS A 95 -11.76 -18.02 -36.36
CA LYS A 95 -11.32 -16.79 -35.69
C LYS A 95 -11.48 -16.89 -34.20
N ILE A 96 -10.57 -16.24 -33.46
CA ILE A 96 -10.64 -16.17 -31.99
C ILE A 96 -11.88 -15.39 -31.55
N ASP A 97 -12.29 -14.36 -32.33
CA ASP A 97 -13.53 -13.60 -32.09
C ASP A 97 -14.76 -14.48 -31.94
N ASP A 98 -14.88 -15.51 -32.79
CA ASP A 98 -15.98 -16.45 -32.74
C ASP A 98 -15.98 -17.25 -31.43
N ILE A 99 -14.78 -17.69 -30.99
CA ILE A 99 -14.59 -18.40 -29.72
C ILE A 99 -14.92 -17.47 -28.54
N ALA A 100 -14.41 -16.25 -28.59
CA ALA A 100 -14.68 -15.22 -27.56
C ALA A 100 -16.16 -14.87 -27.47
N THR A 101 -16.85 -14.82 -28.61
CA THR A 101 -18.30 -14.59 -28.69
C THR A 101 -19.07 -15.73 -28.00
N TRP A 102 -18.74 -16.99 -28.29
CA TRP A 102 -19.35 -18.15 -27.64
C TRP A 102 -19.05 -18.22 -26.14
N ALA A 103 -17.83 -17.86 -25.74
CA ALA A 103 -17.43 -17.79 -24.35
C ALA A 103 -18.09 -16.61 -23.58
N GLY A 104 -18.62 -15.62 -24.29
CA GLY A 104 -19.20 -14.41 -23.72
C GLY A 104 -18.16 -13.38 -23.27
N HIS A 105 -16.94 -13.42 -23.86
CA HIS A 105 -15.77 -12.60 -23.49
C HIS A 105 -15.23 -11.76 -24.64
N LEU A 106 -16.06 -11.42 -25.65
CA LEU A 106 -15.61 -10.72 -26.86
C LEU A 106 -15.05 -9.32 -26.53
N VAL A 107 -15.66 -8.61 -25.59
CA VAL A 107 -15.24 -7.24 -25.20
C VAL A 107 -13.88 -7.29 -24.50
N GLU A 108 -13.71 -8.22 -23.56
CA GLU A 108 -12.44 -8.42 -22.84
C GLU A 108 -11.33 -8.85 -23.81
N PHE A 109 -11.66 -9.72 -24.78
CA PHE A 109 -10.71 -10.14 -25.82
C PHE A 109 -10.21 -8.95 -26.65
N HIS A 110 -11.13 -8.13 -27.18
CA HIS A 110 -10.75 -6.95 -27.97
C HIS A 110 -9.99 -5.91 -27.14
N SER A 111 -10.34 -5.74 -25.86
CA SER A 111 -9.59 -4.90 -24.95
C SER A 111 -8.16 -5.39 -24.78
N ALA A 112 -7.97 -6.68 -24.49
CA ALA A 112 -6.64 -7.28 -24.33
C ALA A 112 -5.81 -7.18 -25.63
N GLU A 113 -6.40 -7.48 -26.77
CA GLU A 113 -5.73 -7.36 -28.07
C GLU A 113 -5.31 -5.92 -28.36
N SER A 114 -6.21 -4.95 -28.13
CA SER A 114 -5.93 -3.53 -28.33
C SER A 114 -4.77 -3.04 -27.42
N ARG A 115 -4.79 -3.41 -26.12
CA ARG A 115 -3.74 -3.06 -25.18
C ARG A 115 -2.38 -3.62 -25.61
N LEU A 116 -2.32 -4.88 -26.02
CA LEU A 116 -1.06 -5.50 -26.45
C LEU A 116 -0.58 -4.95 -27.81
N LYS A 117 -1.46 -4.63 -28.74
CA LYS A 117 -1.09 -3.93 -29.99
C LYS A 117 -0.49 -2.56 -29.71
N ALA A 118 -1.07 -1.79 -28.78
CA ALA A 118 -0.53 -0.51 -28.37
C ALA A 118 0.85 -0.65 -27.70
N LEU A 119 1.03 -1.66 -26.85
CA LEU A 119 2.33 -1.96 -26.24
C LEU A 119 3.37 -2.40 -27.27
N GLN A 120 3.01 -3.23 -28.24
CA GLN A 120 3.90 -3.65 -29.33
C GLN A 120 4.42 -2.45 -30.12
N HIS A 121 3.59 -1.42 -30.30
CA HIS A 121 3.98 -0.20 -30.98
C HIS A 121 4.85 0.72 -30.11
N GLU A 122 4.47 0.94 -28.85
CA GLU A 122 5.11 1.94 -27.98
C GLU A 122 6.32 1.39 -27.19
N LEU A 123 6.29 0.11 -26.81
CA LEU A 123 7.26 -0.57 -25.96
C LEU A 123 7.47 -2.02 -26.42
N PRO A 124 7.98 -2.26 -27.63
CA PRO A 124 8.11 -3.60 -28.21
C PRO A 124 8.94 -4.56 -27.35
N ASP A 125 9.98 -4.08 -26.68
CA ASP A 125 10.84 -4.87 -25.80
C ASP A 125 10.13 -5.35 -24.51
N LEU A 126 8.94 -4.82 -24.21
CA LEU A 126 8.15 -5.12 -23.01
C LEU A 126 6.85 -5.90 -23.31
N ILE A 127 6.73 -6.44 -24.53
CA ILE A 127 5.51 -7.16 -24.91
C ILE A 127 5.29 -8.42 -24.07
N ASP A 128 6.35 -9.09 -23.64
CA ASP A 128 6.26 -10.26 -22.75
C ASP A 128 5.70 -9.87 -21.37
N ALA A 129 6.21 -8.78 -20.82
CA ALA A 129 5.66 -8.21 -19.58
C ALA A 129 4.19 -7.78 -19.75
N GLY A 130 3.81 -7.28 -20.96
CA GLY A 130 2.43 -6.97 -21.30
C GLY A 130 1.53 -8.20 -21.27
N VAL A 131 1.98 -9.30 -21.82
CA VAL A 131 1.25 -10.58 -21.83
C VAL A 131 1.08 -11.11 -20.39
N GLU A 132 2.12 -11.09 -19.58
CA GLU A 132 2.08 -11.55 -18.18
C GLU A 132 1.13 -10.69 -17.31
N ASN A 133 1.04 -9.40 -17.57
CA ASN A 133 0.25 -8.46 -16.79
C ASN A 133 -1.09 -8.09 -17.47
N ILE A 134 -1.53 -8.84 -18.46
CA ILE A 134 -2.70 -8.46 -19.30
C ILE A 134 -3.98 -8.22 -18.50
N HIS A 135 -4.23 -9.00 -17.44
CA HIS A 135 -5.41 -8.82 -16.58
C HIS A 135 -5.42 -7.45 -15.88
N TYR A 136 -4.25 -6.97 -15.42
CA TYR A 136 -4.14 -5.64 -14.83
C TYR A 136 -4.26 -4.55 -15.91
N LEU A 137 -3.65 -4.76 -17.07
CA LEU A 137 -3.71 -3.79 -18.15
C LEU A 137 -5.13 -3.59 -18.70
N THR A 138 -5.93 -4.66 -18.76
CA THR A 138 -7.34 -4.59 -19.19
C THR A 138 -8.27 -4.01 -18.13
N SER A 139 -7.88 -4.01 -16.86
CA SER A 139 -8.65 -3.36 -15.79
C SER A 139 -8.47 -1.85 -15.74
N LEU A 140 -7.43 -1.29 -16.37
CA LEU A 140 -7.24 0.14 -16.50
C LEU A 140 -8.23 0.72 -17.52
N ASP A 141 -8.73 1.93 -17.26
CA ASP A 141 -9.40 2.69 -18.31
C ASP A 141 -8.39 3.15 -19.41
N ASP A 142 -8.89 3.69 -20.51
CA ASP A 142 -8.04 4.06 -21.65
C ASP A 142 -7.05 5.16 -21.29
N ILE A 143 -7.45 6.10 -20.45
CA ILE A 143 -6.60 7.24 -20.05
C ILE A 143 -5.50 6.76 -19.13
N ASP A 144 -5.81 5.92 -18.14
CA ASP A 144 -4.83 5.39 -17.21
C ASP A 144 -3.89 4.38 -17.89
N PHE A 145 -4.39 3.60 -18.84
CA PHE A 145 -3.52 2.75 -19.65
C PHE A 145 -2.50 3.59 -20.47
N MET A 146 -2.94 4.65 -21.12
CA MET A 146 -2.03 5.52 -21.89
C MET A 146 -1.01 6.22 -20.98
N ARG A 147 -1.42 6.67 -19.80
CA ARG A 147 -0.51 7.22 -18.78
C ARG A 147 0.51 6.18 -18.33
N PHE A 148 0.05 4.97 -18.05
CA PHE A 148 0.90 3.84 -17.66
C PHE A 148 1.98 3.56 -18.70
N VAL A 149 1.61 3.45 -19.98
CA VAL A 149 2.55 3.25 -21.09
C VAL A 149 3.57 4.39 -21.17
N GLN A 150 3.13 5.64 -21.07
CA GLN A 150 4.03 6.81 -21.12
C GLN A 150 4.97 6.86 -19.92
N VAL A 151 4.51 6.52 -18.71
CA VAL A 151 5.35 6.44 -17.53
C VAL A 151 6.39 5.34 -17.66
N CYS A 152 6.00 4.14 -18.11
CA CYS A 152 6.94 3.04 -18.34
C CYS A 152 7.98 3.40 -19.40
N LYS A 153 7.56 4.03 -20.51
CA LYS A 153 8.46 4.51 -21.57
C LYS A 153 9.48 5.53 -21.04
N TRP A 154 9.04 6.46 -20.20
CA TRP A 154 9.92 7.43 -19.57
C TRP A 154 10.90 6.77 -18.61
N LEU A 155 10.45 5.86 -17.76
CA LEU A 155 11.30 5.14 -16.81
C LEU A 155 12.37 4.28 -17.52
N CYS A 156 12.01 3.59 -18.60
CA CYS A 156 12.97 2.85 -19.42
C CYS A 156 14.09 3.74 -19.99
N SER A 157 13.73 4.95 -20.39
CA SER A 157 14.69 5.92 -20.98
C SER A 157 15.52 6.64 -19.91
N HIS A 158 15.12 6.64 -18.64
CA HIS A 158 15.71 7.43 -17.57
C HIS A 158 16.01 6.59 -16.32
N LYS A 159 16.66 5.44 -16.50
CA LYS A 159 16.94 4.44 -15.44
C LYS A 159 17.56 5.00 -14.15
N ASN A 160 18.32 6.10 -14.23
CA ASN A 160 18.98 6.76 -13.10
C ASN A 160 18.66 8.25 -13.07
N SER A 161 17.40 8.60 -13.23
CA SER A 161 16.98 10.01 -13.32
C SER A 161 17.26 10.79 -12.03
N ASN A 162 17.25 10.14 -10.88
CA ASN A 162 17.28 10.77 -9.57
C ASN A 162 16.21 11.87 -9.41
N SER A 163 15.08 11.67 -10.06
CA SER A 163 13.94 12.59 -10.06
C SER A 163 12.90 12.15 -9.03
N PHE A 164 12.15 13.09 -8.50
CA PHE A 164 10.93 12.79 -7.76
C PHE A 164 9.79 12.41 -8.71
N ILE A 165 8.81 11.65 -8.24
CA ILE A 165 7.60 11.28 -9.03
C ILE A 165 7.00 12.51 -9.72
N ARG A 166 6.91 13.65 -9.01
CA ARG A 166 6.33 14.89 -9.52
C ARG A 166 7.08 15.48 -10.73
N GLN A 167 8.34 15.07 -10.95
CA GLN A 167 9.19 15.53 -12.06
C GLN A 167 9.07 14.66 -13.31
N ILE A 168 8.32 13.56 -13.27
CA ILE A 168 8.03 12.74 -14.44
C ILE A 168 7.16 13.58 -15.39
N PRO A 169 7.60 13.84 -16.65
CA PRO A 169 6.94 14.78 -17.56
C PRO A 169 5.76 14.11 -18.31
N VAL A 170 4.93 13.37 -17.61
CA VAL A 170 3.72 12.75 -18.16
C VAL A 170 2.49 13.48 -17.62
N ARG A 171 1.64 13.94 -18.55
CA ARG A 171 0.47 14.73 -18.19
C ARG A 171 -0.56 13.87 -17.47
N GLY A 172 -1.07 14.40 -16.37
CA GLY A 172 -2.20 13.79 -15.64
C GLY A 172 -1.79 12.71 -14.64
N ILE A 173 -0.47 12.56 -14.35
CA ILE A 173 -0.02 11.76 -13.22
C ILE A 173 0.34 12.67 -12.04
N ASP A 174 0.07 12.19 -10.86
CA ASP A 174 0.51 12.74 -9.58
C ASP A 174 1.10 11.63 -8.71
N THR A 175 1.50 11.96 -7.51
CA THR A 175 2.08 11.00 -6.58
C THR A 175 1.08 9.91 -6.20
N LEU A 176 -0.21 10.25 -6.01
CA LEU A 176 -1.26 9.29 -5.65
C LEU A 176 -1.51 8.29 -6.78
N TRP A 177 -1.62 8.80 -8.02
CA TRP A 177 -1.75 7.95 -9.21
C TRP A 177 -0.57 6.99 -9.33
N PHE A 178 0.66 7.49 -9.17
CA PHE A 178 1.86 6.66 -9.29
C PHE A 178 1.89 5.59 -8.18
N GLU A 179 1.58 5.95 -6.94
CA GLU A 179 1.57 5.01 -5.81
C GLU A 179 0.49 3.93 -5.97
N SER A 180 -0.69 4.27 -6.51
CA SER A 180 -1.74 3.28 -6.79
C SER A 180 -1.35 2.30 -7.90
N HIS A 181 -0.53 2.72 -8.85
CA HIS A 181 -0.05 1.88 -9.95
C HIS A 181 1.37 1.32 -9.73
N ARG A 182 2.03 1.63 -8.61
CA ARG A 182 3.43 1.27 -8.34
C ARG A 182 3.70 -0.23 -8.45
N PHE A 183 2.79 -1.05 -7.95
CA PHE A 183 2.94 -2.51 -8.01
C PHE A 183 2.95 -3.01 -9.46
N LEU A 184 2.03 -2.51 -10.28
CA LEU A 184 1.95 -2.85 -11.70
C LEU A 184 3.20 -2.36 -12.45
N ILE A 185 3.66 -1.13 -12.19
CA ILE A 185 4.87 -0.56 -12.80
C ILE A 185 6.11 -1.40 -12.46
N LEU A 186 6.30 -1.76 -11.19
CA LEU A 186 7.42 -2.60 -10.75
C LEU A 186 7.39 -4.00 -11.38
N ASN A 187 6.24 -4.65 -11.43
CA ASN A 187 6.11 -5.96 -12.05
C ASN A 187 6.34 -5.89 -13.56
N PHE A 188 5.77 -4.90 -14.22
CA PHE A 188 5.87 -4.72 -15.65
C PHE A 188 7.32 -4.42 -16.12
N LEU A 189 8.06 -3.64 -15.33
CA LEU A 189 9.45 -3.27 -15.65
C LEU A 189 10.50 -4.20 -15.04
N ARG A 190 10.09 -5.21 -14.30
CA ARG A 190 10.96 -6.05 -13.49
C ARG A 190 12.14 -6.62 -14.26
N ASP A 191 11.85 -7.34 -15.32
CA ASP A 191 12.88 -8.07 -16.07
C ASP A 191 13.69 -7.11 -16.98
N TYR A 192 13.05 -6.08 -17.52
CA TYR A 192 13.72 -5.08 -18.37
C TYR A 192 14.72 -4.20 -17.61
N LEU A 193 14.41 -3.86 -16.35
CA LEU A 193 15.27 -3.05 -15.49
C LEU A 193 16.10 -3.87 -14.51
N ASP A 194 16.00 -5.20 -14.52
CA ASP A 194 16.65 -6.13 -13.56
C ASP A 194 16.33 -5.76 -12.10
N LEU A 195 15.03 -5.58 -11.79
CA LEU A 195 14.60 -5.14 -10.48
C LEU A 195 14.59 -6.30 -9.49
N ASN A 196 15.02 -6.04 -8.26
CA ASN A 196 14.92 -7.02 -7.18
C ASN A 196 13.44 -7.22 -6.75
N PRO A 197 12.86 -8.42 -6.89
CA PRO A 197 11.43 -8.66 -6.62
C PRO A 197 11.04 -8.47 -5.14
N VAL A 198 11.99 -8.56 -4.22
CA VAL A 198 11.76 -8.38 -2.78
C VAL A 198 11.67 -6.89 -2.41
N ARG A 199 12.42 -6.04 -3.09
CA ARG A 199 12.40 -4.60 -2.87
C ARG A 199 11.23 -3.96 -3.61
N LYS A 200 10.57 -3.01 -2.94
CA LYS A 200 9.42 -2.27 -3.51
C LYS A 200 9.64 -0.75 -3.44
N ASP A 201 10.91 -0.33 -3.34
CA ASP A 201 11.26 1.08 -3.22
C ASP A 201 11.41 1.77 -4.60
N LEU A 202 11.21 3.08 -4.60
CA LEU A 202 11.29 3.92 -5.79
C LEU A 202 12.72 3.99 -6.38
N LEU A 203 13.74 3.75 -5.57
CA LEU A 203 15.13 3.81 -5.99
C LEU A 203 15.45 2.79 -7.10
N GLN A 204 14.75 1.65 -7.11
CA GLN A 204 14.90 0.67 -8.18
C GLN A 204 14.47 1.21 -9.55
N LEU A 205 13.51 2.13 -9.58
CA LEU A 205 13.05 2.81 -10.78
C LEU A 205 13.89 4.06 -11.13
N GLY A 206 14.99 4.28 -10.41
CA GLY A 206 15.79 5.49 -10.56
C GLY A 206 15.13 6.76 -10.03
N LEU A 207 14.08 6.62 -9.21
CA LEU A 207 13.33 7.71 -8.61
C LEU A 207 13.73 7.93 -7.15
N LEU A 208 13.72 9.19 -6.73
CA LEU A 208 13.96 9.54 -5.34
C LEU A 208 12.67 9.47 -4.51
N PRO A 209 12.67 8.76 -3.39
CA PRO A 209 11.60 8.91 -2.41
C PRO A 209 11.64 10.31 -1.78
N PRO A 210 10.50 10.82 -1.28
CA PRO A 210 10.50 12.04 -0.48
C PRO A 210 11.53 11.95 0.64
N PRO A 211 12.33 12.99 0.89
CA PRO A 211 13.32 12.97 1.96
C PRO A 211 12.60 12.85 3.31
N GLN A 212 13.00 11.86 4.08
CA GLN A 212 12.47 11.69 5.43
C GLN A 212 13.07 12.76 6.34
N THR A 213 12.22 13.42 7.09
CA THR A 213 12.61 14.40 8.10
C THR A 213 12.58 13.77 9.48
N VAL A 214 13.49 14.25 10.32
CA VAL A 214 13.51 13.96 11.74
C VAL A 214 13.21 15.23 12.51
N ARG A 215 12.49 15.12 13.62
CA ARG A 215 12.24 16.24 14.51
C ARG A 215 13.35 16.31 15.55
N VAL A 216 13.93 17.51 15.70
CA VAL A 216 15.05 17.75 16.61
C VAL A 216 14.74 18.99 17.45
N VAL A 217 14.86 18.86 18.77
CA VAL A 217 14.66 19.98 19.70
C VAL A 217 16.01 20.31 20.36
N LEU A 218 16.49 21.52 20.10
CA LEU A 218 17.72 22.03 20.70
C LEU A 218 17.37 22.77 22.01
N LEU A 219 17.80 22.18 23.15
CA LEU A 219 17.50 22.76 24.47
C LEU A 219 18.55 23.79 24.92
N ASP A 220 19.62 23.96 24.16
CA ASP A 220 20.74 24.86 24.47
C ASP A 220 20.73 26.08 23.54
N ASN A 221 20.74 27.28 24.12
CA ASN A 221 20.75 28.53 23.37
C ASN A 221 22.02 28.72 22.51
N VAL A 222 23.17 28.20 22.96
CA VAL A 222 24.42 28.27 22.19
C VAL A 222 24.33 27.35 20.96
N LEU A 223 23.74 26.18 21.11
CA LEU A 223 23.50 25.27 19.97
C LEU A 223 22.47 25.87 19.00
N ARG A 224 21.41 26.54 19.50
CA ARG A 224 20.41 27.22 18.67
C ARG A 224 21.03 28.34 17.83
N SER A 225 22.00 29.08 18.35
CA SER A 225 22.62 30.17 17.59
C SER A 225 23.25 29.69 16.28
N LYS A 226 23.67 28.42 16.22
CA LYS A 226 24.22 27.80 15.00
C LYS A 226 23.17 27.40 13.96
N VAL A 227 21.90 27.43 14.32
CA VAL A 227 20.76 27.09 13.45
C VAL A 227 19.72 28.23 13.38
N GLY A 228 20.20 29.49 13.48
CA GLY A 228 19.34 30.66 13.38
C GLY A 228 18.47 30.92 14.60
N GLY A 229 18.83 30.42 15.79
CA GLY A 229 18.07 30.57 17.02
C GLY A 229 16.88 29.61 17.19
N LEU A 230 16.66 28.73 16.23
CA LEU A 230 15.49 27.86 16.23
C LEU A 230 15.62 26.73 17.27
N ARG A 231 14.56 26.56 18.07
CA ARG A 231 14.50 25.51 19.10
C ARG A 231 14.07 24.16 18.54
N ASP A 232 13.10 24.15 17.65
CA ASP A 232 12.43 22.99 17.14
C ASP A 232 12.52 22.95 15.61
N LEU A 233 13.12 21.88 15.08
CA LEU A 233 13.47 21.73 13.68
C LEU A 233 12.93 20.43 13.11
N GLY A 234 12.23 20.52 11.97
CA GLY A 234 12.04 19.36 11.07
C GLY A 234 13.12 19.39 9.99
N ILE A 235 14.06 18.45 10.03
CA ILE A 235 15.26 18.46 9.17
C ILE A 235 15.49 17.08 8.55
N THR A 236 16.03 17.02 7.33
CA THR A 236 16.42 15.73 6.74
C THR A 236 17.62 15.15 7.48
N VAL A 237 17.73 13.81 7.52
CA VAL A 237 18.90 13.15 8.16
C VAL A 237 20.22 13.61 7.52
N LYS A 238 20.20 13.81 6.19
CA LYS A 238 21.36 14.30 5.43
C LYS A 238 21.82 15.71 5.87
N ASP A 239 20.86 16.60 6.12
CA ASP A 239 21.15 17.96 6.54
C ASP A 239 21.44 18.02 8.03
N LEU A 240 20.80 17.17 8.85
CA LEU A 240 21.13 17.01 10.26
C LEU A 240 22.60 16.63 10.45
N ALA A 241 23.13 15.74 9.60
CA ALA A 241 24.53 15.34 9.65
C ALA A 241 25.53 16.48 9.35
N LYS A 242 25.07 17.53 8.65
CA LYS A 242 25.91 18.70 8.30
C LYS A 242 25.93 19.77 9.40
N LEU A 243 25.09 19.69 10.42
CA LEU A 243 25.07 20.69 11.50
C LEU A 243 26.39 20.68 12.27
N ASP A 244 27.04 21.84 12.35
CA ASP A 244 28.23 22.03 13.17
C ASP A 244 27.85 22.31 14.64
N ILE A 245 27.28 21.31 15.29
CA ILE A 245 26.93 21.35 16.71
C ILE A 245 27.69 20.28 17.48
N LYS A 246 27.95 20.53 18.77
CA LYS A 246 28.64 19.60 19.65
C LYS A 246 27.90 19.51 20.98
N PRO A 247 26.76 18.79 21.00
CA PRO A 247 25.99 18.60 22.22
C PRO A 247 26.78 17.73 23.20
N ARG A 248 26.60 17.98 24.49
CA ARG A 248 27.12 17.12 25.56
C ARG A 248 26.29 15.85 25.71
N LYS A 249 24.96 16.01 25.65
CA LYS A 249 23.99 14.90 25.74
C LYS A 249 23.02 14.92 24.57
N VAL A 250 22.63 13.76 24.09
CA VAL A 250 21.56 13.53 23.12
C VAL A 250 20.54 12.59 23.72
N TYR A 251 19.29 13.03 23.78
CA TYR A 251 18.17 12.20 24.18
C TYR A 251 17.37 11.75 22.96
N PHE A 252 17.19 10.45 22.80
CA PHE A 252 16.19 9.90 21.90
C PHE A 252 14.86 9.81 22.66
N VAL A 253 13.79 10.40 22.14
CA VAL A 253 12.49 10.48 22.83
C VAL A 253 11.40 9.92 21.93
N ASP A 254 10.49 9.11 22.48
CA ASP A 254 9.45 8.42 21.71
C ASP A 254 8.40 9.37 21.12
N ASP A 255 8.05 10.42 21.84
CA ASP A 255 6.98 11.33 21.41
C ASP A 255 7.40 12.81 21.42
N LEU A 256 6.77 13.56 20.53
CA LEU A 256 7.04 14.98 20.33
C LEU A 256 6.50 15.85 21.49
N ALA A 257 5.36 15.48 22.08
CA ALA A 257 4.74 16.28 23.13
C ALA A 257 5.64 16.32 24.38
N THR A 258 6.17 15.16 24.77
CA THR A 258 7.17 15.06 25.85
C THR A 258 8.43 15.83 25.48
N ALA A 259 8.97 15.66 24.26
CA ALA A 259 10.18 16.33 23.82
C ALA A 259 10.08 17.88 23.90
N LEU A 260 8.93 18.41 23.47
CA LEU A 260 8.65 19.86 23.53
C LEU A 260 8.38 20.36 24.96
N SER A 261 7.96 19.48 25.87
CA SER A 261 7.67 19.81 27.26
C SER A 261 8.91 19.94 28.14
N ILE A 262 10.06 19.44 27.67
CA ILE A 262 11.33 19.53 28.41
C ILE A 262 11.86 20.96 28.36
N PRO A 263 12.29 21.54 29.52
CA PRO A 263 12.83 22.90 29.57
C PRO A 263 14.21 22.98 28.88
N ASP A 264 14.70 24.22 28.74
CA ASP A 264 16.03 24.47 28.21
C ASP A 264 17.13 23.91 29.12
N ILE A 265 18.07 23.19 28.53
CA ILE A 265 19.17 22.54 29.25
C ILE A 265 20.48 22.74 28.47
N PRO A 266 21.51 23.35 29.08
CA PRO A 266 22.76 23.59 28.40
C PRO A 266 23.43 22.29 27.90
N GLY A 267 23.86 22.31 26.62
CA GLY A 267 24.53 21.21 25.96
C GLY A 267 23.66 20.03 25.61
N VAL A 268 22.32 20.17 25.56
CA VAL A 268 21.40 19.08 25.29
C VAL A 268 20.65 19.27 23.98
N VAL A 269 20.52 18.16 23.23
CA VAL A 269 19.70 18.03 22.04
C VAL A 269 18.77 16.83 22.23
N ILE A 270 17.52 16.98 21.84
CA ILE A 270 16.54 15.89 21.75
C ILE A 270 16.34 15.52 20.26
N ILE A 271 16.33 14.24 19.98
CA ILE A 271 15.93 13.66 18.70
C ILE A 271 14.67 12.86 18.95
N VAL A 272 13.54 13.30 18.37
CA VAL A 272 12.30 12.52 18.40
C VAL A 272 12.46 11.33 17.49
N LEU A 273 12.11 10.14 17.95
CA LEU A 273 12.42 8.87 17.27
C LEU A 273 11.98 8.87 15.80
N PRO A 274 12.92 8.71 14.89
CA PRO A 274 12.66 8.64 13.45
C PRO A 274 12.55 7.20 12.96
N SER A 275 11.97 7.02 11.79
CA SER A 275 11.96 5.74 11.08
C SER A 275 13.36 5.22 10.67
N LYS A 276 14.36 6.12 10.53
CA LYS A 276 15.73 5.80 10.11
C LYS A 276 16.75 5.96 11.24
N LEU A 277 16.48 5.32 12.35
CA LEU A 277 17.30 5.42 13.57
C LEU A 277 18.79 5.08 13.34
N SER A 278 19.06 4.05 12.53
CA SER A 278 20.43 3.62 12.22
C SER A 278 21.27 4.67 11.50
N GLU A 279 20.68 5.48 10.63
CA GLU A 279 21.39 6.55 9.92
C GLU A 279 21.75 7.69 10.89
N ILE A 280 20.84 8.00 11.81
CA ILE A 280 21.04 9.07 12.82
C ILE A 280 22.11 8.69 13.85
N CYS A 281 22.10 7.46 14.32
CA CYS A 281 23.12 6.97 15.26
C CYS A 281 24.56 7.04 14.68
N LYS A 282 24.70 7.07 13.35
CA LYS A 282 26.01 7.21 12.66
C LYS A 282 26.46 8.65 12.48
N ILE A 283 25.63 9.64 12.79
CA ILE A 283 26.01 11.05 12.69
C ILE A 283 27.11 11.34 13.72
N SER A 284 28.19 11.94 13.24
CA SER A 284 29.41 12.15 14.05
C SER A 284 29.15 12.84 15.40
N TRP A 285 28.41 13.94 15.42
CA TRP A 285 28.14 14.66 16.67
C TRP A 285 27.17 13.90 17.59
N VAL A 286 26.31 13.01 17.07
CA VAL A 286 25.49 12.11 17.89
C VAL A 286 26.37 11.03 18.52
N ALA A 287 27.25 10.42 17.73
CA ALA A 287 28.11 9.35 18.18
C ALA A 287 29.13 9.79 19.27
N HIS A 288 29.50 11.08 19.29
CA HIS A 288 30.44 11.63 20.32
C HIS A 288 29.73 12.17 21.57
N ALA A 289 28.40 12.29 21.55
CA ALA A 289 27.59 12.73 22.69
C ALA A 289 27.28 11.59 23.66
N GLN A 290 26.98 11.93 24.92
CA GLN A 290 26.38 10.98 25.84
C GLN A 290 24.92 10.75 25.44
N CYS A 291 24.58 9.53 25.00
CA CYS A 291 23.24 9.21 24.54
C CYS A 291 22.38 8.57 25.62
N ALA A 292 21.11 8.94 25.66
CA ALA A 292 20.11 8.27 26.49
C ALA A 292 18.78 8.15 25.71
N TYR A 293 17.99 7.16 26.10
CA TYR A 293 16.69 6.86 25.53
C TYR A 293 15.59 7.08 26.57
N LEU A 294 14.65 7.93 26.26
CA LEU A 294 13.46 8.22 27.06
C LEU A 294 12.24 7.74 26.31
N SER A 295 11.56 6.73 26.82
CA SER A 295 10.46 6.04 26.14
C SER A 295 9.31 5.74 27.11
N GLY A 296 8.17 5.37 26.54
CA GLY A 296 7.20 4.55 27.25
C GLY A 296 7.77 3.17 27.59
N ILE A 297 7.12 2.45 28.48
CA ILE A 297 7.49 1.07 28.82
C ILE A 297 6.55 0.13 28.10
N GLU A 298 6.99 -0.36 26.96
CA GLU A 298 6.26 -1.31 26.11
C GLU A 298 7.25 -2.22 25.37
N MET A 299 6.79 -3.34 24.83
CA MET A 299 7.69 -4.33 24.19
C MET A 299 8.54 -3.70 23.06
N ARG A 300 7.94 -2.78 22.27
CA ARG A 300 8.63 -2.05 21.20
C ARG A 300 9.83 -1.24 21.71
N SER A 301 9.76 -0.67 22.92
CA SER A 301 10.84 0.16 23.49
C SER A 301 12.13 -0.61 23.69
N PHE A 302 12.05 -1.92 24.00
CA PHE A 302 13.24 -2.78 24.13
C PHE A 302 13.90 -3.06 22.78
N ALA A 303 13.12 -3.20 21.71
CA ALA A 303 13.66 -3.32 20.35
C ALA A 303 14.40 -2.04 19.93
N ILE A 304 13.82 -0.88 20.25
CA ILE A 304 14.39 0.41 19.90
C ILE A 304 15.72 0.65 20.61
N ILE A 305 15.79 0.44 21.93
CA ILE A 305 17.05 0.60 22.68
C ILE A 305 18.13 -0.38 22.20
N ASN A 306 17.74 -1.61 21.89
CA ASN A 306 18.65 -2.59 21.30
C ASN A 306 19.21 -2.08 19.96
N ASN A 307 18.36 -1.57 19.07
CA ASN A 307 18.78 -1.01 17.78
C ASN A 307 19.68 0.22 17.94
N ILE A 308 19.44 1.08 18.93
CA ILE A 308 20.33 2.20 19.25
C ILE A 308 21.71 1.67 19.68
N ARG A 309 21.74 0.68 20.57
CA ARG A 309 23.01 0.13 21.12
C ARG A 309 23.85 -0.62 20.10
N VAL A 310 23.30 -1.09 19.01
CA VAL A 310 24.09 -1.61 17.88
C VAL A 310 25.12 -0.58 17.39
N TYR A 311 24.76 0.71 17.39
CA TYR A 311 25.61 1.80 16.92
C TYR A 311 26.18 2.65 18.05
N LEU A 312 25.49 2.74 19.17
CA LEU A 312 25.80 3.57 20.35
C LEU A 312 25.73 2.71 21.62
N PRO A 313 26.73 1.81 21.87
CA PRO A 313 26.65 0.76 22.90
C PRO A 313 26.40 1.28 24.32
N ASN A 314 26.87 2.50 24.60
CA ASN A 314 26.80 3.10 25.94
C ASN A 314 25.49 3.88 26.20
N THR A 315 24.48 3.77 25.31
CA THR A 315 23.21 4.46 25.49
C THR A 315 22.48 3.90 26.71
N LYS A 316 22.08 4.80 27.60
CA LYS A 316 21.28 4.46 28.79
C LYS A 316 19.78 4.54 28.45
N SER A 317 18.97 3.58 28.92
CA SER A 317 17.52 3.78 29.00
C SER A 317 17.20 4.50 30.31
N LEU A 318 16.27 5.44 30.29
CA LEU A 318 15.88 6.20 31.48
C LEU A 318 14.64 5.62 32.18
N THR A 319 13.77 5.01 31.42
CA THR A 319 12.44 4.56 31.90
C THR A 319 12.30 3.05 31.98
N LEU A 320 13.11 2.26 31.24
CA LEU A 320 12.96 0.80 31.18
C LEU A 320 13.41 0.12 32.47
N ASN A 321 12.68 0.39 33.54
CA ASN A 321 12.93 -0.08 34.90
C ASN A 321 11.65 -0.61 35.51
N LYS A 322 11.72 -1.77 36.20
CA LYS A 322 10.59 -2.42 36.85
C LYS A 322 9.95 -1.53 37.93
N ASP A 323 10.74 -0.81 38.70
CA ASP A 323 10.23 0.00 39.82
C ASP A 323 9.40 1.17 39.29
N ILE A 324 9.83 1.79 38.16
CA ILE A 324 9.05 2.83 37.47
C ILE A 324 7.73 2.23 36.97
N PHE A 325 7.78 1.05 36.33
CA PHE A 325 6.58 0.41 35.79
C PHE A 325 5.57 0.08 36.88
N VAL A 326 6.03 -0.53 37.97
CA VAL A 326 5.16 -0.96 39.09
C VAL A 326 4.61 0.23 39.86
N SER A 327 5.41 1.29 40.07
CA SER A 327 4.95 2.51 40.79
C SER A 327 3.86 3.26 40.04
N ALA A 328 3.77 3.10 38.71
CA ALA A 328 2.77 3.75 37.86
C ALA A 328 1.63 2.79 37.44
N LYS A 329 1.27 1.81 38.29
CA LYS A 329 0.28 0.77 37.97
C LYS A 329 -1.10 1.32 37.56
N ASP A 330 -1.53 2.41 38.15
CA ASP A 330 -2.78 3.10 37.85
C ASP A 330 -2.79 3.79 36.48
N LEU A 331 -1.61 3.97 35.85
CA LEU A 331 -1.44 4.61 34.54
C LEU A 331 -1.25 3.59 33.39
N TRP A 332 -1.27 2.31 33.68
CA TRP A 332 -1.09 1.28 32.65
C TRP A 332 -2.22 1.30 31.62
N SER A 333 -1.89 0.85 30.42
CA SER A 333 -2.85 0.49 29.38
C SER A 333 -2.51 -0.88 28.81
N PHE A 334 -3.43 -1.43 28.03
CA PHE A 334 -3.32 -2.77 27.46
C PHE A 334 -3.64 -2.68 25.98
N ASP A 335 -2.81 -3.31 25.13
CA ASP A 335 -3.00 -3.33 23.67
C ASP A 335 -3.70 -4.61 23.22
N ASP A 336 -4.46 -4.50 22.12
CA ASP A 336 -5.05 -5.66 21.44
C ASP A 336 -4.16 -6.19 20.29
N ILE A 337 -3.09 -5.46 19.92
CA ILE A 337 -2.23 -5.80 18.77
C ILE A 337 -1.19 -6.85 19.18
N GLU A 338 -1.05 -7.91 18.37
CA GLU A 338 0.05 -8.88 18.53
C GLU A 338 1.38 -8.23 18.16
N ILE A 339 2.35 -8.36 19.08
CA ILE A 339 3.72 -7.88 18.86
C ILE A 339 4.56 -9.12 18.54
N GLU A 340 5.32 -9.08 17.45
CA GLU A 340 6.28 -10.12 17.12
C GLU A 340 7.28 -10.29 18.26
N GLU A 341 7.57 -11.54 18.64
CA GLU A 341 8.60 -11.85 19.63
C GLU A 341 9.96 -11.39 19.11
N LEU A 342 10.64 -10.61 19.93
CA LEU A 342 11.97 -10.11 19.59
C LEU A 342 13.00 -11.25 19.69
N ASN A 343 13.93 -11.27 18.74
CA ASN A 343 15.02 -12.25 18.69
C ASN A 343 15.84 -12.26 19.99
N SER A 344 16.27 -13.42 20.40
CA SER A 344 16.91 -13.73 21.68
C SER A 344 18.28 -13.08 21.97
N SER A 345 18.82 -12.26 21.05
CA SER A 345 20.15 -11.63 21.18
C SER A 345 20.01 -10.11 21.29
N MET A 346 19.49 -9.63 22.42
CA MET A 346 19.37 -8.19 22.68
C MET A 346 20.47 -7.68 23.62
N ALA A 347 21.01 -6.49 23.31
CA ALA A 347 21.95 -5.75 24.16
C ALA A 347 21.19 -5.01 25.30
N LEU A 348 20.47 -5.76 26.12
CA LEU A 348 19.77 -5.27 27.30
C LEU A 348 20.60 -5.44 28.56
N THR A 349 20.44 -4.52 29.50
CA THR A 349 20.97 -4.73 30.86
C THR A 349 20.14 -5.79 31.59
N ASP A 350 20.67 -6.31 32.71
CA ASP A 350 19.97 -7.33 33.50
C ASP A 350 18.60 -6.83 33.99
N GLN A 351 18.51 -5.55 34.37
CA GLN A 351 17.25 -4.94 34.82
C GLN A 351 16.23 -4.79 33.66
N GLU A 352 16.71 -4.38 32.50
CA GLU A 352 15.85 -4.28 31.29
C GLU A 352 15.40 -5.67 30.84
N SER A 353 16.30 -6.67 30.83
CA SER A 353 15.98 -8.05 30.49
C SER A 353 14.95 -8.65 31.43
N MET A 354 15.09 -8.39 32.74
CA MET A 354 14.12 -8.82 33.73
C MET A 354 12.73 -8.23 33.45
N LEU A 355 12.64 -6.92 33.23
CA LEU A 355 11.37 -6.26 32.93
C LEU A 355 10.77 -6.76 31.61
N TYR A 356 11.59 -6.91 30.56
CA TYR A 356 11.17 -7.49 29.29
C TYR A 356 10.52 -8.87 29.46
N ASN A 357 11.21 -9.77 30.16
CA ASN A 357 10.70 -11.13 30.38
C ASN A 357 9.40 -11.14 31.19
N MET A 358 9.25 -10.26 32.18
CA MET A 358 8.00 -10.14 32.97
C MET A 358 6.84 -9.62 32.13
N LEU A 359 7.08 -8.67 31.23
CA LEU A 359 6.07 -8.16 30.29
C LEU A 359 5.70 -9.23 29.25
N ALA A 360 6.68 -9.91 28.67
CA ALA A 360 6.47 -10.98 27.70
C ALA A 360 5.69 -12.16 28.31
N ALA A 361 5.99 -12.53 29.56
CA ALA A 361 5.26 -13.57 30.30
C ALA A 361 3.87 -13.13 30.78
N GLY A 362 3.47 -11.85 30.57
CA GLY A 362 2.18 -11.34 31.00
C GLY A 362 2.01 -11.22 32.52
N VAL A 363 3.10 -11.14 33.30
CA VAL A 363 3.08 -11.04 34.78
C VAL A 363 2.24 -9.86 35.27
N PHE A 364 2.21 -8.78 34.50
CA PHE A 364 1.46 -7.55 34.80
C PHE A 364 0.08 -7.47 34.11
N GLY A 365 -0.34 -8.56 33.51
CA GLY A 365 -1.48 -8.62 32.61
C GLY A 365 -1.03 -8.70 31.13
N ARG A 366 -1.88 -9.27 30.31
CA ARG A 366 -1.55 -9.48 28.89
C ARG A 366 -1.37 -8.13 28.20
N ARG A 367 -0.17 -7.91 27.62
CA ARG A 367 0.19 -6.70 26.85
C ARG A 367 0.11 -5.39 27.65
N ALA A 368 0.46 -5.45 28.93
CA ALA A 368 0.56 -4.25 29.77
C ALA A 368 1.65 -3.31 29.24
N LYS A 369 1.34 -2.01 29.17
CA LYS A 369 2.25 -0.95 28.77
C LYS A 369 2.03 0.32 29.58
N LEU A 370 3.03 1.15 29.69
CA LEU A 370 3.00 2.49 30.27
C LEU A 370 3.43 3.50 29.19
N PRO A 371 2.48 4.20 28.54
CA PRO A 371 2.81 5.25 27.57
C PRO A 371 3.67 6.36 28.19
N LEU A 372 4.63 6.90 27.45
CA LEU A 372 5.51 7.97 27.92
C LEU A 372 4.76 9.20 28.41
N GLU A 373 3.72 9.61 27.69
CA GLU A 373 2.89 10.77 28.00
C GLU A 373 2.10 10.63 29.33
N ARG A 374 1.98 9.40 29.86
CA ARG A 374 1.33 9.15 31.14
C ARG A 374 2.30 9.24 32.32
N ILE A 375 3.61 9.20 32.07
CA ILE A 375 4.62 9.38 33.12
C ILE A 375 4.66 10.87 33.49
N PRO A 376 4.48 11.23 34.77
CA PRO A 376 4.50 12.63 35.18
C PRO A 376 5.80 13.33 34.77
N LEU A 377 5.70 14.57 34.24
CA LEU A 377 6.87 15.32 33.80
C LEU A 377 7.92 15.53 34.88
N GLU A 378 7.49 15.70 36.14
CA GLU A 378 8.42 15.80 37.28
C GLU A 378 9.29 14.55 37.45
N GLN A 379 8.71 13.37 37.18
CA GLN A 379 9.45 12.11 37.21
C GLN A 379 10.44 12.03 36.04
N ILE A 380 10.03 12.46 34.86
CA ILE A 380 10.90 12.56 33.68
C ILE A 380 12.06 13.52 33.96
N PHE A 381 11.81 14.68 34.53
CA PHE A 381 12.84 15.65 34.88
C PHE A 381 13.85 15.09 35.88
N LYS A 382 13.39 14.35 36.88
CA LYS A 382 14.28 13.63 37.82
C LYS A 382 15.16 12.60 37.12
N LEU A 383 14.59 11.83 36.18
CA LEU A 383 15.34 10.84 35.41
C LEU A 383 16.38 11.47 34.45
N MET A 384 16.15 12.70 34.03
CA MET A 384 17.06 13.47 33.19
C MET A 384 18.09 14.29 34.00
N ASP A 385 18.08 14.21 35.31
CA ASP A 385 18.90 15.05 36.23
C ASP A 385 18.62 16.56 36.03
N ILE A 386 17.38 16.93 35.73
CA ILE A 386 16.98 18.33 35.59
C ILE A 386 16.58 18.86 36.97
N VAL A 387 17.32 19.84 37.44
CA VAL A 387 16.95 20.60 38.65
C VAL A 387 15.94 21.68 38.19
N THR A 388 14.66 21.48 38.46
CA THR A 388 13.59 22.43 38.13
C THR A 388 13.05 23.07 39.40
N ASP A 389 13.06 24.40 39.41
CA ASP A 389 12.11 25.14 40.22
C ASP A 389 10.79 25.19 39.42
N VAL A 390 9.87 24.29 39.71
CA VAL A 390 8.66 24.04 38.89
C VAL A 390 7.80 25.29 38.78
N GLU A 391 7.84 26.20 39.76
CA GLU A 391 7.11 27.50 39.74
C GLU A 391 7.70 28.51 38.73
N ALA A 392 9.02 28.51 38.58
CA ALA A 392 9.69 29.36 37.58
C ALA A 392 9.36 28.94 36.14
N PHE A 393 9.29 27.61 35.91
CA PHE A 393 9.03 27.04 34.58
C PHE A 393 7.62 27.36 34.04
N VAL A 394 6.60 27.35 34.90
CA VAL A 394 5.22 27.69 34.54
C VAL A 394 5.08 29.18 34.26
N SER A 395 5.84 30.04 34.95
CA SER A 395 5.81 31.52 34.76
C SER A 395 6.48 31.96 33.45
N ASP A 396 7.62 31.34 33.06
CA ASP A 396 8.32 31.68 31.81
C ASP A 396 7.50 31.31 30.56
N ARG A 397 6.83 30.17 30.57
CA ARG A 397 5.93 29.81 29.45
C ARG A 397 4.68 30.67 29.35
N LYS A 398 4.15 31.16 30.45
CA LYS A 398 3.07 32.17 30.42
C LYS A 398 3.54 33.50 29.81
N ALA A 399 4.78 33.88 30.07
CA ALA A 399 5.36 35.07 29.46
C ALA A 399 5.56 34.93 27.94
N ASP A 400 6.10 33.76 27.48
CA ASP A 400 6.27 33.49 26.05
C ASP A 400 4.95 33.33 25.30
N ALA A 401 3.93 32.73 25.91
CA ALA A 401 2.58 32.64 25.34
C ALA A 401 1.93 34.03 25.19
N VAL A 402 2.15 34.94 26.14
CA VAL A 402 1.65 36.31 26.07
C VAL A 402 2.36 37.13 24.96
N VAL A 403 3.66 36.93 24.76
CA VAL A 403 4.42 37.54 23.67
C VAL A 403 3.96 37.04 22.30
N THR A 404 3.72 35.74 22.17
CA THR A 404 3.23 35.12 20.92
C THR A 404 1.81 35.62 20.60
N THR A 405 0.96 35.77 21.60
CA THR A 405 -0.41 36.30 21.41
C THR A 405 -0.43 37.78 21.02
N ARG A 406 0.51 38.57 21.57
CA ARG A 406 0.67 40.00 21.18
C ARG A 406 1.16 40.12 19.74
N ASN A 407 2.18 39.37 19.34
CA ASN A 407 2.69 39.40 17.97
C ASN A 407 1.66 38.93 16.94
N ASN A 408 0.83 37.93 17.27
CA ASN A 408 -0.25 37.48 16.38
C ASN A 408 -1.37 38.57 16.26
N ASN A 409 -1.64 39.35 17.29
CA ASN A 409 -2.60 40.45 17.21
C ASN A 409 -2.06 41.63 16.39
N GLU A 410 -0.77 41.94 16.47
CA GLU A 410 -0.15 43.00 15.63
C GLU A 410 -0.11 42.58 14.14
N TYR A 411 0.05 41.28 13.81
CA TYR A 411 -0.05 40.80 12.43
C TYR A 411 -1.50 40.79 11.92
N SER A 412 -2.51 40.61 12.78
CA SER A 412 -3.92 40.61 12.37
C SER A 412 -4.46 42.03 12.15
N GLU A 413 -3.99 43.03 12.88
CA GLU A 413 -4.45 44.43 12.71
C GLU A 413 -3.88 45.13 11.45
N ASN A 414 -2.68 44.72 10.98
CA ASN A 414 -2.09 45.27 9.74
C ASN A 414 -2.57 44.61 8.45
N SER A 415 -3.33 43.52 8.50
CA SER A 415 -3.88 42.84 7.32
C SER A 415 -5.29 43.32 6.90
N TYR A 416 -5.95 44.19 7.66
CA TYR A 416 -7.32 44.61 7.38
C TYR A 416 -7.45 45.89 6.53
N VAL A 417 -6.36 46.46 5.97
CA VAL A 417 -6.44 47.67 5.16
C VAL A 417 -6.44 47.45 3.64
N ASN A 418 -6.28 46.23 3.14
CA ASN A 418 -6.38 46.00 1.69
C ASN A 418 -6.95 44.59 1.37
N SER A 419 -8.27 44.44 1.31
CA SER A 419 -8.95 43.56 0.32
C SER A 419 -10.48 43.56 0.52
N THR A 420 -11.15 44.45 -0.16
CA THR A 420 -12.57 44.30 -0.52
C THR A 420 -12.67 43.47 -1.79
N SER A 421 -12.46 42.14 -1.73
CA SER A 421 -12.76 41.22 -2.87
C SER A 421 -12.84 39.70 -2.54
N GLU A 422 -13.08 39.30 -1.29
CA GLU A 422 -13.12 37.85 -0.94
C GLU A 422 -14.46 37.37 -0.36
N LYS A 423 -15.57 38.00 -0.67
CA LYS A 423 -16.90 37.48 -0.29
C LYS A 423 -17.47 36.43 -1.21
N GLY A 424 -16.73 35.95 -2.23
CA GLY A 424 -17.17 34.92 -3.19
C GLY A 424 -16.75 33.50 -2.84
N ALA A 425 -15.63 33.31 -2.14
CA ALA A 425 -15.03 31.98 -1.94
C ALA A 425 -15.59 31.20 -0.74
N GLU A 426 -16.07 31.85 0.31
CA GLU A 426 -16.63 31.14 1.47
C GLU A 426 -17.98 30.46 1.20
N LYS A 427 -18.79 31.00 0.29
CA LYS A 427 -20.07 30.36 -0.07
C LYS A 427 -19.96 29.11 -0.93
N GLU A 428 -18.85 28.91 -1.64
CA GLU A 428 -18.60 27.68 -2.41
C GLU A 428 -18.08 26.54 -1.51
N TYR A 429 -17.35 26.85 -0.44
CA TYR A 429 -16.82 25.83 0.47
C TYR A 429 -17.89 25.22 1.40
N GLU A 430 -18.87 26.03 1.85
CA GLU A 430 -20.00 25.51 2.63
C GLU A 430 -20.96 24.65 1.79
N SER A 431 -21.12 24.92 0.48
CA SER A 431 -21.95 24.10 -0.40
C SER A 431 -21.32 22.74 -0.75
N MET A 432 -19.99 22.62 -0.74
CA MET A 432 -19.29 21.34 -0.97
C MET A 432 -19.22 20.47 0.28
N SER A 433 -19.21 21.05 1.48
CA SER A 433 -19.30 20.31 2.75
C SER A 433 -20.69 19.70 2.97
N ALA A 434 -21.76 20.41 2.62
CA ALA A 434 -23.13 19.91 2.74
C ALA A 434 -23.47 18.78 1.72
N ALA A 435 -22.78 18.73 0.58
CA ALA A 435 -22.96 17.67 -0.43
C ALA A 435 -22.30 16.33 -0.02
N ASN A 436 -21.19 16.39 0.73
CA ASN A 436 -20.51 15.19 1.23
C ASN A 436 -21.25 14.52 2.39
N ASP A 437 -21.89 15.29 3.28
CA ASP A 437 -22.69 14.73 4.39
C ASP A 437 -23.96 13.99 3.92
N ILE A 438 -24.52 14.36 2.76
CA ILE A 438 -25.70 13.68 2.20
C ILE A 438 -25.31 12.33 1.56
N THR A 439 -24.09 12.19 1.06
CA THR A 439 -23.61 10.96 0.41
C THR A 439 -23.26 9.89 1.45
N VAL A 440 -22.71 10.26 2.61
CA VAL A 440 -22.37 9.32 3.71
C VAL A 440 -23.64 8.79 4.38
N LYS A 441 -24.69 9.61 4.57
CA LYS A 441 -25.96 9.16 5.17
C LYS A 441 -26.79 8.25 4.27
N LYS A 442 -26.58 8.25 2.95
CA LYS A 442 -27.29 7.35 2.02
C LYS A 442 -26.67 5.94 1.96
N THR A 443 -25.38 5.80 2.24
CA THR A 443 -24.70 4.50 2.29
C THR A 443 -24.91 3.76 3.61
N GLU A 444 -25.19 4.44 4.70
CA GLU A 444 -25.52 3.80 5.99
C GLU A 444 -26.97 3.30 6.07
N SER A 445 -27.92 3.87 5.31
CA SER A 445 -29.31 3.42 5.33
C SER A 445 -29.61 2.21 4.42
N GLU A 446 -28.73 1.84 3.51
CA GLU A 446 -28.85 0.65 2.65
C GLU A 446 -28.17 -0.59 3.21
N ALA A 447 -27.37 -0.46 4.29
CA ALA A 447 -26.67 -1.58 4.94
C ALA A 447 -27.51 -2.28 6.03
N ASP A 448 -28.52 -1.62 6.61
CA ASP A 448 -29.34 -2.16 7.70
C ASP A 448 -30.59 -2.98 7.26
N GLU A 449 -30.89 -3.04 5.96
CA GLU A 449 -32.09 -3.75 5.47
C GLU A 449 -31.87 -5.19 4.98
N LYS A 450 -30.66 -5.79 5.18
CA LYS A 450 -30.34 -7.14 4.68
C LYS A 450 -29.86 -8.13 5.72
N THR A 451 -30.35 -8.06 6.95
CA THR A 451 -30.13 -9.11 7.95
C THR A 451 -31.40 -9.42 8.70
N GLU A 452 -32.32 -10.15 8.06
CA GLU A 452 -33.27 -11.02 8.75
C GLU A 452 -33.12 -12.46 8.25
N GLN A 453 -32.89 -13.34 9.26
CA GLN A 453 -32.68 -14.78 9.16
C GLN A 453 -33.88 -15.57 8.63
N PRO A 454 -33.70 -16.89 8.38
CA PRO A 454 -34.30 -17.82 9.35
C PRO A 454 -33.37 -18.95 9.83
N ASP A 455 -33.56 -19.17 11.10
CA ASP A 455 -33.25 -20.33 11.94
C ASP A 455 -33.64 -21.69 11.27
N ASN A 456 -32.75 -22.69 11.32
CA ASN A 456 -33.20 -24.08 11.44
C ASN A 456 -32.11 -24.98 12.05
N SER A 457 -32.41 -25.39 13.23
CA SER A 457 -31.85 -26.48 13.97
C SER A 457 -32.01 -27.84 13.24
N ALA A 458 -30.96 -28.65 13.13
CA ALA A 458 -31.06 -30.10 13.13
C ALA A 458 -29.75 -30.75 13.59
N GLN A 459 -29.94 -31.66 14.48
CA GLN A 459 -29.02 -32.48 15.27
C GLN A 459 -28.23 -33.51 14.42
N ILE A 460 -27.15 -33.87 15.03
CA ILE A 460 -26.16 -34.93 14.83
C ILE A 460 -26.81 -36.37 14.80
N PRO A 461 -26.15 -37.43 14.25
CA PRO A 461 -25.06 -38.03 15.00
C PRO A 461 -23.68 -37.88 14.38
#